data_9e520cf3001a38f4913850e06a65b0bd
#
_entry.id   9e520cf3001a38f4913850e06a65b0bd
#
_cell.length_a   1.000
_cell.length_b   1.000
_cell.length_c   1.000
_cell.angle_alpha   90.00
_cell.angle_beta   90.00
_cell.angle_gamma   90.00
#
_symmetry.space_group_name_H-M   'P 1'
#
loop_
_entity.id
_entity.type
_entity.pdbx_description
1 polymer ?
#
loop_
_entity_poly.entity_id
_entity_poly.type
_entity_poly.pdbx_seq_one_letter_code
_entity_poly.pdbx_strand_id
1 'polypeptide(L)'
;MVDQGCEVANHTHDHKYLTKIGAEGIVSQVGSTNQKIQAVCGVSPVLMRPPGGYIDAASLNVLGSMGMPAIMWSIDTRDWQHRNAQRTIDTVLRQVKDGDIILMHDIYSTTADAAVVLIPELTARGYQLVTVSELAAYRGGIAPGHKYSQFRP
;
A
#
# COMPACT_ATOMS: atom_id res chain seq x y z
N MET A 1 14.09 -4.89 -5.12
CA MET A 1 13.01 -3.91 -4.84
C MET A 1 13.57 -2.68 -4.12
N VAL A 2 14.12 -2.81 -2.91
CA VAL A 2 14.70 -1.66 -2.17
C VAL A 2 15.76 -0.94 -3.00
N ASP A 3 16.72 -1.66 -3.55
CA ASP A 3 17.79 -1.11 -4.41
C ASP A 3 17.29 -0.45 -5.71
N GLN A 4 16.02 -0.64 -6.02
CA GLN A 4 15.34 -0.05 -7.19
C GLN A 4 14.46 1.14 -6.81
N GLY A 5 14.52 1.60 -5.55
CA GLY A 5 13.73 2.72 -5.05
C GLY A 5 12.30 2.39 -4.64
N CYS A 6 11.92 1.11 -4.55
CA CYS A 6 10.61 0.73 -4.05
C CYS A 6 10.53 0.90 -2.53
N GLU A 7 9.45 1.49 -2.03
CA GLU A 7 9.16 1.56 -0.60
C GLU A 7 8.54 0.25 -0.11
N VAL A 8 9.13 -0.34 0.94
CA VAL A 8 8.62 -1.55 1.56
C VAL A 8 7.76 -1.19 2.76
N ALA A 9 6.53 -1.68 2.79
CA ALA A 9 5.57 -1.45 3.85
C ALA A 9 5.15 -2.75 4.53
N ASN A 10 4.51 -2.64 5.69
CA ASN A 10 4.00 -3.78 6.46
C ASN A 10 2.59 -4.18 5.99
N HIS A 11 2.30 -5.49 5.98
CA HIS A 11 0.98 -6.04 5.64
C HIS A 11 0.57 -7.19 6.57
N THR A 12 0.98 -7.14 7.84
CA THR A 12 0.91 -8.20 8.86
C THR A 12 1.73 -9.45 8.49
N HIS A 13 1.91 -10.34 9.47
CA HIS A 13 2.69 -11.56 9.29
C HIS A 13 1.91 -12.66 8.54
N ASP A 14 0.67 -12.87 8.96
CA ASP A 14 -0.19 -13.96 8.46
C ASP A 14 -1.41 -13.44 7.70
N HIS A 15 -1.35 -12.21 7.16
CA HIS A 15 -2.46 -11.56 6.47
C HIS A 15 -3.74 -11.47 7.34
N LYS A 16 -3.60 -11.36 8.66
CA LYS A 16 -4.74 -11.25 9.58
C LYS A 16 -5.35 -9.86 9.55
N TYR A 17 -6.68 -9.80 9.57
CA TYR A 17 -7.43 -8.55 9.61
C TYR A 17 -7.28 -7.88 10.97
N LEU A 18 -6.81 -6.64 11.01
CA LEU A 18 -6.53 -5.92 12.25
C LEU A 18 -7.75 -5.82 13.17
N THR A 19 -8.94 -5.63 12.60
CA THR A 19 -10.20 -5.54 13.33
C THR A 19 -10.63 -6.85 14.02
N LYS A 20 -9.88 -7.95 13.85
CA LYS A 20 -10.24 -9.29 14.38
C LYS A 20 -9.25 -9.83 15.42
N ILE A 21 -8.14 -9.15 15.66
CA ILE A 21 -7.03 -9.72 16.46
C ILE A 21 -6.70 -8.93 17.74
N GLY A 22 -7.41 -7.84 18.00
CA GLY A 22 -7.17 -7.00 19.18
C GLY A 22 -5.79 -6.33 19.20
N ALA A 23 -5.54 -5.51 20.22
CA ALA A 23 -4.33 -4.69 20.31
C ALA A 23 -3.04 -5.54 20.37
N GLU A 24 -2.97 -6.54 21.24
CA GLU A 24 -1.81 -7.42 21.38
C GLU A 24 -1.52 -8.18 20.08
N GLY A 25 -2.57 -8.67 19.42
CA GLY A 25 -2.46 -9.33 18.11
C GLY A 25 -1.90 -8.40 17.04
N ILE A 26 -2.34 -7.15 17.00
CA ILE A 26 -1.82 -6.15 16.05
C ILE A 26 -0.32 -5.91 16.31
N VAL A 27 0.06 -5.63 17.56
CA VAL A 27 1.46 -5.40 17.92
C VAL A 27 2.33 -6.61 17.54
N SER A 28 1.88 -7.83 17.82
CA SER A 28 2.60 -9.06 17.47
C SER A 28 2.75 -9.23 15.96
N GLN A 29 1.66 -9.09 15.18
CA GLN A 29 1.65 -9.28 13.72
C GLN A 29 2.50 -8.21 13.00
N VAL A 30 2.36 -6.97 13.40
CA VAL A 30 3.11 -5.85 12.78
C VAL A 30 4.56 -5.88 13.22
N GLY A 31 4.83 -6.06 14.51
CA GLY A 31 6.19 -6.08 15.07
C GLY A 31 7.04 -7.20 14.48
N SER A 32 6.51 -8.43 14.43
CA SER A 32 7.23 -9.57 13.84
C SER A 32 7.54 -9.38 12.36
N THR A 33 6.62 -8.76 11.62
CA THR A 33 6.84 -8.46 10.21
C THR A 33 7.90 -7.38 10.01
N ASN A 34 7.87 -6.30 10.81
CA ASN A 34 8.90 -5.26 10.76
C ASN A 34 10.29 -5.84 11.03
N GLN A 35 10.43 -6.70 12.05
CA GLN A 35 11.70 -7.36 12.36
C GLN A 35 12.22 -8.22 11.21
N LYS A 36 11.32 -8.98 10.54
CA LYS A 36 11.70 -9.82 9.39
C LYS A 36 12.13 -8.97 8.20
N ILE A 37 11.37 -7.92 7.87
CA ILE A 37 11.73 -7.01 6.77
C ILE A 37 13.08 -6.35 7.05
N GLN A 38 13.29 -5.85 8.28
CA GLN A 38 14.57 -5.27 8.69
C GLN A 38 15.72 -6.27 8.55
N ALA A 39 15.52 -7.51 8.97
CA ALA A 39 16.55 -8.55 8.87
C ALA A 39 16.91 -8.94 7.44
N VAL A 40 15.93 -8.88 6.51
CA VAL A 40 16.10 -9.30 5.10
C VAL A 40 16.67 -8.19 4.23
N CYS A 41 16.20 -6.95 4.37
CA CYS A 41 16.56 -5.85 3.48
C CYS A 41 17.11 -4.60 4.17
N GLY A 42 17.32 -4.64 5.48
CA GLY A 42 17.90 -3.52 6.24
C GLY A 42 16.97 -2.31 6.41
N VAL A 43 15.71 -2.42 5.99
CA VAL A 43 14.72 -1.34 6.05
C VAL A 43 13.69 -1.62 7.13
N SER A 44 13.43 -0.65 8.01
CA SER A 44 12.30 -0.70 8.94
C SER A 44 11.08 -0.07 8.29
N PRO A 45 10.00 -0.83 8.03
CA PRO A 45 8.78 -0.27 7.46
C PRO A 45 8.18 0.81 8.36
N VAL A 46 7.80 1.92 7.76
CA VAL A 46 7.13 3.05 8.44
C VAL A 46 5.65 3.15 8.07
N LEU A 47 5.24 2.43 7.05
CA LEU A 47 3.87 2.40 6.55
C LEU A 47 3.24 1.02 6.78
N MET A 48 1.93 1.00 7.01
CA MET A 48 1.13 -0.20 7.15
C MET A 48 -0.02 -0.20 6.16
N ARG A 49 -0.19 -1.27 5.36
CA ARG A 49 -1.41 -1.51 4.60
C ARG A 49 -2.22 -2.60 5.29
N PRO A 50 -3.43 -2.29 5.82
CA PRO A 50 -4.25 -3.30 6.49
C PRO A 50 -4.72 -4.38 5.53
N PRO A 51 -4.58 -5.68 5.86
CA PRO A 51 -5.12 -6.77 5.06
C PRO A 51 -6.62 -6.61 4.79
N GLY A 52 -7.01 -6.75 3.51
CA GLY A 52 -8.38 -6.55 3.05
C GLY A 52 -8.93 -5.14 3.25
N GLY A 53 -8.12 -4.17 3.69
CA GLY A 53 -8.57 -2.82 4.00
C GLY A 53 -9.38 -2.70 5.30
N TYR A 54 -9.44 -3.76 6.11
CA TYR A 54 -10.19 -3.74 7.37
C TYR A 54 -9.42 -2.99 8.46
N ILE A 55 -9.91 -1.79 8.77
CA ILE A 55 -9.33 -0.88 9.76
C ILE A 55 -10.47 -0.14 10.49
N ASP A 56 -10.32 0.03 11.81
CA ASP A 56 -11.22 0.78 12.68
C ASP A 56 -10.43 1.73 13.60
N ALA A 57 -11.12 2.52 14.40
CA ALA A 57 -10.50 3.48 15.31
C ALA A 57 -9.57 2.79 16.34
N ALA A 58 -9.95 1.63 16.84
CA ALA A 58 -9.13 0.89 17.80
C ALA A 58 -7.81 0.43 17.17
N SER A 59 -7.88 -0.15 15.96
CA SER A 59 -6.70 -0.56 15.21
C SER A 59 -5.81 0.63 14.84
N LEU A 60 -6.40 1.77 14.45
CA LEU A 60 -5.65 3.01 14.16
C LEU A 60 -4.90 3.53 15.40
N ASN A 61 -5.54 3.50 16.57
CA ASN A 61 -4.89 3.90 17.81
C ASN A 61 -3.66 3.02 18.13
N VAL A 62 -3.78 1.70 17.93
CA VAL A 62 -2.64 0.79 18.12
C VAL A 62 -1.54 1.07 17.11
N LEU A 63 -1.85 1.23 15.82
CA LEU A 63 -0.87 1.61 14.81
C LEU A 63 -0.21 2.94 15.14
N GLY A 64 -0.99 3.91 15.61
CA GLY A 64 -0.49 5.22 16.06
C GLY A 64 0.54 5.11 17.18
N SER A 65 0.30 4.25 18.19
CA SER A 65 1.26 3.99 19.26
C SER A 65 2.53 3.30 18.77
N MET A 66 2.47 2.62 17.62
CA MET A 66 3.63 2.01 16.95
C MET A 66 4.31 2.96 15.96
N GLY A 67 3.88 4.21 15.86
CA GLY A 67 4.43 5.20 14.94
C GLY A 67 4.00 5.01 13.48
N MET A 68 2.94 4.23 13.20
CA MET A 68 2.55 3.85 11.85
C MET A 68 1.21 4.45 11.41
N PRO A 69 1.12 5.03 10.21
CA PRO A 69 -0.11 5.32 9.51
C PRO A 69 -0.65 4.06 8.79
N ALA A 70 -1.94 4.10 8.44
CA ALA A 70 -2.57 3.09 7.60
C ALA A 70 -2.72 3.62 6.16
N ILE A 71 -2.14 2.92 5.20
CA ILE A 71 -2.21 3.26 3.77
C ILE A 71 -3.25 2.38 3.08
N MET A 72 -4.29 3.02 2.60
CA MET A 72 -5.35 2.43 1.83
C MET A 72 -5.12 2.67 0.33
N TRP A 73 -6.18 2.76 -0.45
CA TRP A 73 -6.16 3.05 -1.89
C TRP A 73 -7.39 3.84 -2.29
N SER A 74 -7.28 4.56 -3.39
CA SER A 74 -8.40 5.26 -4.05
C SER A 74 -8.86 4.54 -5.30
N ILE A 75 -8.01 3.68 -5.89
CA ILE A 75 -8.35 2.83 -7.03
C ILE A 75 -8.17 1.37 -6.65
N ASP A 76 -9.26 0.61 -6.60
CA ASP A 76 -9.26 -0.85 -6.45
C ASP A 76 -9.40 -1.49 -7.84
N THR A 77 -8.35 -2.11 -8.31
CA THR A 77 -8.35 -2.79 -9.61
C THR A 77 -9.14 -4.08 -9.61
N ARG A 78 -9.30 -4.72 -8.44
CA ARG A 78 -9.85 -6.07 -8.24
C ARG A 78 -9.13 -7.13 -9.07
N ASP A 79 -7.84 -6.93 -9.34
CA ASP A 79 -6.98 -7.83 -10.11
C ASP A 79 -6.98 -9.24 -9.54
N TRP A 80 -6.96 -9.38 -8.21
CA TRP A 80 -7.03 -10.65 -7.48
C TRP A 80 -8.30 -11.45 -7.79
N GLN A 81 -9.41 -10.77 -8.11
CA GLN A 81 -10.71 -11.39 -8.35
C GLN A 81 -10.86 -11.83 -9.81
N HIS A 82 -10.57 -10.94 -10.76
CA HIS A 82 -10.82 -11.23 -12.17
C HIS A 82 -9.60 -11.81 -12.91
N ARG A 83 -8.38 -11.62 -12.40
CA ARG A 83 -7.12 -12.13 -12.97
C ARG A 83 -7.00 -11.87 -14.48
N ASN A 84 -7.27 -10.65 -14.90
CA ASN A 84 -7.29 -10.21 -16.29
C ASN A 84 -6.52 -8.91 -16.43
N ALA A 85 -5.38 -8.95 -17.14
CA ALA A 85 -4.50 -7.80 -17.32
C ALA A 85 -5.22 -6.60 -17.97
N GLN A 86 -5.99 -6.84 -19.04
CA GLN A 86 -6.67 -5.77 -19.77
C GLN A 86 -7.69 -5.05 -18.88
N ARG A 87 -8.46 -5.78 -18.07
CA ARG A 87 -9.41 -5.17 -17.12
C ARG A 87 -8.70 -4.33 -16.06
N THR A 88 -7.55 -4.76 -15.58
CA THR A 88 -6.71 -3.99 -14.67
C THR A 88 -6.26 -2.69 -15.33
N ILE A 89 -5.71 -2.78 -16.54
CA ILE A 89 -5.27 -1.64 -17.34
C ILE A 89 -6.42 -0.65 -17.56
N ASP A 90 -7.56 -1.10 -18.08
CA ASP A 90 -8.72 -0.27 -18.35
C ASP A 90 -9.24 0.44 -17.09
N THR A 91 -9.23 -0.27 -15.96
CA THR A 91 -9.66 0.31 -14.67
C THR A 91 -8.77 1.45 -14.25
N VAL A 92 -7.45 1.26 -14.27
CA VAL A 92 -6.48 2.29 -13.89
C VAL A 92 -6.55 3.48 -14.85
N LEU A 93 -6.43 3.23 -16.17
CA LEU A 93 -6.34 4.31 -17.16
C LEU A 93 -7.60 5.18 -17.25
N ARG A 94 -8.76 4.63 -16.88
CA ARG A 94 -10.03 5.37 -16.84
C ARG A 94 -10.20 6.22 -15.57
N GLN A 95 -9.63 5.81 -14.45
CA GLN A 95 -9.91 6.40 -13.14
C GLN A 95 -8.78 7.27 -12.59
N VAL A 96 -7.54 6.99 -12.98
CA VAL A 96 -6.36 7.59 -12.36
C VAL A 96 -6.34 9.10 -12.46
N LYS A 97 -6.02 9.73 -11.33
CA LYS A 97 -5.78 11.16 -11.17
C LYS A 97 -4.53 11.38 -10.32
N ASP A 98 -3.98 12.58 -10.39
CA ASP A 98 -2.84 12.95 -9.55
C ASP A 98 -3.15 12.76 -8.07
N GLY A 99 -2.23 12.12 -7.37
CA GLY A 99 -2.32 11.81 -5.95
C GLY A 99 -3.08 10.53 -5.61
N ASP A 100 -3.52 9.75 -6.59
CA ASP A 100 -4.17 8.45 -6.35
C ASP A 100 -3.18 7.38 -5.88
N ILE A 101 -3.66 6.48 -5.04
CA ILE A 101 -2.99 5.24 -4.66
C ILE A 101 -3.74 4.08 -5.33
N ILE A 102 -3.03 3.29 -6.13
CA ILE A 102 -3.60 2.17 -6.89
C ILE A 102 -3.29 0.87 -6.16
N LEU A 103 -4.33 0.06 -5.88
CA LEU A 103 -4.18 -1.29 -5.33
C LEU A 103 -4.02 -2.31 -6.45
N MET A 104 -2.94 -3.09 -6.37
CA MET A 104 -2.65 -4.22 -7.24
C MET A 104 -1.96 -5.33 -6.42
N HIS A 105 -1.95 -6.58 -6.92
CA HIS A 105 -1.38 -7.74 -6.24
C HIS A 105 -0.43 -8.50 -7.16
N ASP A 106 0.87 -8.30 -7.00
CA ASP A 106 1.94 -8.83 -7.85
C ASP A 106 2.15 -10.35 -7.77
N ILE A 107 1.43 -11.03 -6.87
CA ILE A 107 1.39 -12.49 -6.80
C ILE A 107 0.70 -13.14 -8.01
N TYR A 108 0.03 -12.36 -8.86
CA TYR A 108 -0.62 -12.83 -10.09
C TYR A 108 0.13 -12.35 -11.33
N SER A 109 0.49 -13.27 -12.23
CA SER A 109 1.16 -12.94 -13.50
C SER A 109 0.38 -11.92 -14.33
N THR A 110 -0.95 -12.01 -14.35
CA THR A 110 -1.81 -11.05 -15.04
C THR A 110 -1.71 -9.63 -14.48
N THR A 111 -1.37 -9.48 -13.21
CA THR A 111 -1.12 -8.16 -12.60
C THR A 111 0.25 -7.63 -13.01
N ALA A 112 1.26 -8.50 -13.06
CA ALA A 112 2.58 -8.14 -13.58
C ALA A 112 2.49 -7.71 -15.07
N ASP A 113 1.75 -8.47 -15.90
CA ASP A 113 1.49 -8.13 -17.30
C ASP A 113 0.82 -6.75 -17.43
N ALA A 114 -0.17 -6.45 -16.55
CA ALA A 114 -0.80 -5.13 -16.52
C ALA A 114 0.18 -4.02 -16.15
N ALA A 115 1.08 -4.27 -15.17
CA ALA A 115 2.06 -3.27 -14.73
C ALA A 115 3.06 -2.91 -15.84
N VAL A 116 3.50 -3.90 -16.65
CA VAL A 116 4.39 -3.68 -17.79
C VAL A 116 3.79 -2.70 -18.81
N VAL A 117 2.47 -2.68 -18.97
CA VAL A 117 1.76 -1.74 -19.85
C VAL A 117 1.46 -0.42 -19.13
N LEU A 118 1.00 -0.47 -17.88
CA LEU A 118 0.57 0.71 -17.13
C LEU A 118 1.71 1.68 -16.82
N ILE A 119 2.89 1.17 -16.45
CA ILE A 119 4.02 2.02 -16.07
C ILE A 119 4.42 2.97 -17.21
N PRO A 120 4.75 2.50 -18.42
CA PRO A 120 5.10 3.39 -19.53
C PRO A 120 3.93 4.26 -19.98
N GLU A 121 2.70 3.75 -19.97
CA GLU A 121 1.51 4.51 -20.39
C GLU A 121 1.23 5.69 -19.43
N LEU A 122 1.30 5.47 -18.12
CA LEU A 122 1.12 6.53 -17.13
C LEU A 122 2.23 7.57 -17.23
N THR A 123 3.47 7.13 -17.42
CA THR A 123 4.61 8.03 -17.62
C THR A 123 4.43 8.88 -18.89
N ALA A 124 3.97 8.28 -20.00
CA ALA A 124 3.68 8.99 -21.26
C ALA A 124 2.55 10.02 -21.10
N ARG A 125 1.60 9.79 -20.18
CA ARG A 125 0.54 10.76 -19.83
C ARG A 125 1.02 11.86 -18.87
N GLY A 126 2.29 11.87 -18.49
CA GLY A 126 2.89 12.88 -17.63
C GLY A 126 2.77 12.60 -16.12
N TYR A 127 2.32 11.40 -15.73
CA TYR A 127 2.38 11.01 -14.32
C TYR A 127 3.80 10.61 -13.91
N GLN A 128 4.20 11.06 -12.74
CA GLN A 128 5.37 10.56 -12.05
C GLN A 128 4.94 9.47 -11.06
N LEU A 129 5.49 8.27 -11.23
CA LEU A 129 5.25 7.17 -10.29
C LEU A 129 6.24 7.28 -9.13
N VAL A 130 5.73 7.46 -7.95
CA VAL A 130 6.50 7.73 -6.74
C VAL A 130 6.08 6.81 -5.60
N THR A 131 6.88 6.71 -4.55
CA THR A 131 6.49 6.02 -3.32
C THR A 131 5.40 6.80 -2.59
N VAL A 132 4.70 6.12 -1.67
CA VAL A 132 3.67 6.79 -0.85
C VAL A 132 4.28 7.86 0.03
N SER A 133 5.45 7.60 0.62
CA SER A 133 6.16 8.58 1.45
C SER A 133 6.59 9.81 0.66
N GLU A 134 7.10 9.64 -0.56
CA GLU A 134 7.44 10.78 -1.44
C GLU A 134 6.20 11.59 -1.78
N LEU A 135 5.12 10.95 -2.22
CA LEU A 135 3.87 11.64 -2.54
C LEU A 135 3.34 12.45 -1.35
N ALA A 136 3.33 11.84 -0.17
CA ALA A 136 2.86 12.49 1.04
C ALA A 136 3.72 13.68 1.46
N ALA A 137 5.04 13.61 1.29
CA ALA A 137 5.95 14.71 1.61
C ALA A 137 5.59 16.01 0.85
N TYR A 138 5.07 15.89 -0.37
CA TYR A 138 4.63 17.04 -1.18
C TYR A 138 3.16 17.42 -0.94
N ARG A 139 2.41 16.66 -0.15
CA ARG A 139 0.95 16.78 0.00
C ARG A 139 0.49 16.84 1.45
N GLY A 140 1.27 17.46 2.32
CA GLY A 140 0.90 17.70 3.71
C GLY A 140 1.37 16.66 4.71
N GLY A 141 2.09 15.64 4.28
CA GLY A 141 2.70 14.65 5.15
C GLY A 141 1.78 13.50 5.57
N ILE A 142 2.32 12.62 6.39
CA ILE A 142 1.62 11.46 6.97
C ILE A 142 1.81 11.48 8.49
N ALA A 143 0.72 11.31 9.23
CA ALA A 143 0.75 11.20 10.69
C ALA A 143 0.42 9.76 11.14
N PRO A 144 1.12 9.22 12.16
CA PRO A 144 0.78 7.95 12.77
C PRO A 144 -0.67 7.90 13.27
N GLY A 145 -1.30 6.74 13.23
CA GLY A 145 -2.67 6.55 13.70
C GLY A 145 -3.76 7.11 12.77
N HIS A 146 -3.38 7.62 11.60
CA HIS A 146 -4.31 8.10 10.57
C HIS A 146 -4.33 7.17 9.38
N LYS A 147 -5.42 7.21 8.60
CA LYS A 147 -5.55 6.45 7.35
C LYS A 147 -5.57 7.37 6.15
N TYR A 148 -4.88 6.97 5.09
CA TYR A 148 -4.75 7.73 3.85
C TYR A 148 -5.08 6.84 2.66
N SER A 149 -5.97 7.26 1.78
CA SER A 149 -6.33 6.55 0.55
C SER A 149 -5.86 7.25 -0.72
N GLN A 150 -5.48 8.50 -0.61
CA GLN A 150 -4.99 9.36 -1.70
C GLN A 150 -4.34 10.62 -1.11
N PHE A 151 -3.55 11.31 -1.93
CA PHE A 151 -2.93 12.59 -1.61
C PHE A 151 -3.13 13.58 -2.76
N ARG A 152 -4.37 13.95 -3.02
CA ARG A 152 -4.71 14.90 -4.09
C ARG A 152 -4.32 16.32 -3.74
N PRO A 153 -4.11 17.19 -4.78
CA PRO A 153 -3.90 18.62 -4.58
C PRO A 153 -5.00 19.28 -3.76
#